data_84a142ce9c039f19aa9d7adb4e241f87
#
_entry.id   84a142ce9c039f19aa9d7adb4e241f87
#
_cell.length_a   1.000
_cell.length_b   1.000
_cell.length_c   1.000
_cell.angle_alpha   90.00
_cell.angle_beta   90.00
_cell.angle_gamma   90.00
#
_symmetry.space_group_name_H-M   'P 1'
#
loop_
_entity.id
_entity.type
_entity.pdbx_description
1 polymer ?
#
loop_
_entity_poly.entity_id
_entity_poly.type
_entity_poly.pdbx_seq_one_letter_code
_entity_poly.pdbx_strand_id
1 'polypeptide(L)'
;LIDHQAGTMLGVQDIKLSEFRSNVLALAKTAKIHNLPTILTASFAEGPNGPLIEELTELFPDAPTIYRPGPISAWDDAQFVQAVEATGRKKLIMSGVTTDICLMFPALQAKAAGYDVYAVYDCSGCWDQMSEMMSCMRMVQAGIKVVNWAAVTADLQADWRKSETAAGTLEVFHQHLPFYNFLSNSQNAVKNGIPGLNTPKIQ
;
A
#
# COMPACT_ATOMS: atom_id res chain seq x y z
N LEU A 1 4.63 5.74 3.05
CA LEU A 1 4.51 5.70 1.59
C LEU A 1 5.66 6.52 1.00
N ILE A 2 6.53 5.86 0.21
CA ILE A 2 7.82 6.42 -0.20
C ILE A 2 7.80 6.65 -1.73
N ASP A 3 8.00 7.90 -2.14
CA ASP A 3 8.23 8.29 -3.54
C ASP A 3 7.12 7.90 -4.54
N HIS A 4 5.86 7.84 -4.07
CA HIS A 4 4.69 7.70 -4.94
C HIS A 4 4.44 9.02 -5.68
N GLN A 5 5.37 9.36 -6.56
CA GLN A 5 5.42 10.61 -7.30
C GLN A 5 4.97 10.39 -8.74
N ALA A 6 4.41 11.42 -9.36
CA ALA A 6 3.87 11.33 -10.71
C ALA A 6 4.90 10.83 -11.74
N GLY A 7 6.15 11.29 -11.65
CA GLY A 7 7.21 10.89 -12.58
C GLY A 7 7.73 9.47 -12.30
N THR A 8 7.99 9.11 -11.04
CA THR A 8 8.48 7.77 -10.69
C THR A 8 7.47 6.68 -11.02
N MET A 9 6.17 6.93 -10.78
CA MET A 9 5.11 5.98 -11.10
C MET A 9 4.98 5.69 -12.59
N LEU A 10 5.31 6.64 -13.47
CA LEU A 10 5.34 6.40 -14.92
C LEU A 10 6.44 5.44 -15.36
N GLY A 11 7.47 5.25 -14.54
CA GLY A 11 8.55 4.29 -14.79
C GLY A 11 8.20 2.84 -14.44
N VAL A 12 7.11 2.61 -13.72
CA VAL A 12 6.66 1.25 -13.31
C VAL A 12 6.15 0.50 -14.53
N GLN A 13 6.69 -0.70 -14.77
CA GLN A 13 6.37 -1.53 -15.94
C GLN A 13 6.07 -3.00 -15.61
N ASP A 14 6.28 -3.44 -14.41
CA ASP A 14 5.99 -4.79 -13.91
C ASP A 14 4.50 -5.04 -13.64
N ILE A 15 3.75 -3.97 -13.40
CA ILE A 15 2.31 -3.94 -13.16
C ILE A 15 1.66 -2.84 -14.00
N LYS A 16 0.42 -3.01 -14.41
CA LYS A 16 -0.31 -1.95 -15.13
C LYS A 16 -0.50 -0.73 -14.24
N LEU A 17 -0.25 0.47 -14.76
CA LEU A 17 -0.33 1.73 -14.00
C LEU A 17 -1.68 1.90 -13.28
N SER A 18 -2.79 1.53 -13.93
CA SER A 18 -4.13 1.63 -13.33
C SER A 18 -4.32 0.68 -12.14
N GLU A 19 -3.78 -0.53 -12.22
CA GLU A 19 -3.79 -1.52 -11.15
C GLU A 19 -2.87 -1.08 -10.02
N PHE A 20 -1.66 -0.68 -10.34
CA PHE A 20 -0.69 -0.16 -9.39
C PHE A 20 -1.26 1.01 -8.57
N ARG A 21 -1.80 2.04 -9.27
CA ARG A 21 -2.44 3.18 -8.61
C ARG A 21 -3.61 2.74 -7.71
N SER A 22 -4.44 1.80 -8.18
CA SER A 22 -5.53 1.23 -7.39
C SER A 22 -5.03 0.57 -6.11
N ASN A 23 -3.97 -0.23 -6.18
CA ASN A 23 -3.36 -0.91 -5.02
C ASN A 23 -2.80 0.09 -4.01
N VAL A 24 -2.09 1.12 -4.48
CA VAL A 24 -1.55 2.19 -3.61
C VAL A 24 -2.68 2.89 -2.85
N LEU A 25 -3.77 3.23 -3.54
CA LEU A 25 -4.92 3.88 -2.90
C LEU A 25 -5.67 2.93 -1.95
N ALA A 26 -5.73 1.64 -2.25
CA ALA A 26 -6.29 0.63 -1.35
C ALA A 26 -5.51 0.56 -0.03
N LEU A 27 -4.18 0.48 -0.10
CA LEU A 27 -3.31 0.48 1.08
C LEU A 27 -3.46 1.78 1.88
N ALA A 28 -3.47 2.93 1.19
CA ALA A 28 -3.62 4.24 1.83
C ALA A 28 -4.97 4.39 2.55
N LYS A 29 -6.08 4.02 1.89
CA LYS A 29 -7.40 4.01 2.52
C LYS A 29 -7.48 3.05 3.71
N THR A 30 -6.85 1.88 3.60
CA THR A 30 -6.73 0.94 4.72
C THR A 30 -6.04 1.58 5.91
N ALA A 31 -4.91 2.26 5.69
CA ALA A 31 -4.20 2.96 6.75
C ALA A 31 -5.08 4.02 7.44
N LYS A 32 -5.86 4.77 6.67
CA LYS A 32 -6.78 5.79 7.20
C LYS A 32 -7.91 5.17 8.03
N ILE A 33 -8.56 4.10 7.53
CA ILE A 33 -9.65 3.41 8.22
C ILE A 33 -9.18 2.84 9.57
N HIS A 34 -7.97 2.31 9.61
CA HIS A 34 -7.39 1.72 10.82
C HIS A 34 -6.61 2.73 11.67
N ASN A 35 -6.70 4.04 11.37
CA ASN A 35 -6.03 5.13 12.10
C ASN A 35 -4.52 4.87 12.29
N LEU A 36 -3.85 4.36 11.26
CA LEU A 36 -2.42 4.14 11.31
C LEU A 36 -1.68 5.47 11.15
N PRO A 37 -0.68 5.78 12.00
CA PRO A 37 0.22 6.89 11.74
C PRO A 37 0.85 6.73 10.35
N THR A 38 0.67 7.72 9.50
CA THR A 38 1.12 7.67 8.10
C THR A 38 2.15 8.75 7.86
N ILE A 39 3.23 8.40 7.16
CA ILE A 39 4.30 9.32 6.77
C ILE A 39 4.43 9.25 5.25
N LEU A 40 4.47 10.40 4.62
CA LEU A 40 4.73 10.54 3.20
C LEU A 40 6.14 11.07 2.99
N THR A 41 6.82 10.60 1.94
CA THR A 41 8.10 11.19 1.56
C THR A 41 8.27 11.20 0.05
N ALA A 42 8.96 12.21 -0.46
CA ALA A 42 9.23 12.40 -1.87
C ALA A 42 10.72 12.71 -2.07
N SER A 43 11.32 12.09 -3.07
CA SER A 43 12.70 12.31 -3.46
C SER A 43 12.76 13.24 -4.67
N PHE A 44 13.59 14.29 -4.61
CA PHE A 44 13.84 15.23 -5.71
C PHE A 44 12.55 15.68 -6.43
N ALA A 45 11.57 16.15 -5.65
CA ALA A 45 10.24 16.51 -6.16
C ALA A 45 10.23 17.67 -7.15
N GLU A 46 11.24 18.53 -7.13
CA GLU A 46 11.44 19.64 -8.09
C GLU A 46 12.06 19.18 -9.42
N GLY A 47 12.49 17.93 -9.50
CA GLY A 47 13.08 17.31 -10.67
C GLY A 47 12.12 16.40 -11.44
N PRO A 48 12.66 15.42 -12.21
CA PRO A 48 11.84 14.54 -13.05
C PRO A 48 10.90 13.62 -12.27
N ASN A 49 11.15 13.38 -10.97
CA ASN A 49 10.28 12.57 -10.14
C ASN A 49 8.91 13.23 -9.94
N GLY A 50 8.86 14.56 -9.95
CA GLY A 50 7.63 15.32 -9.79
C GLY A 50 7.04 15.27 -8.37
N PRO A 51 5.84 15.82 -8.17
CA PRO A 51 5.15 15.79 -6.88
C PRO A 51 4.64 14.40 -6.52
N LEU A 52 4.33 14.19 -5.25
CA LEU A 52 3.48 13.08 -4.82
C LEU A 52 2.14 13.13 -5.55
N ILE A 53 1.54 11.96 -5.81
CA ILE A 53 0.20 11.93 -6.39
C ILE A 53 -0.80 12.61 -5.46
N GLU A 54 -1.69 13.41 -6.04
CA GLU A 54 -2.62 14.28 -5.33
C GLU A 54 -3.52 13.50 -4.36
N GLU A 55 -3.96 12.32 -4.75
CA GLU A 55 -4.82 11.49 -3.94
C GLU A 55 -4.21 11.07 -2.58
N LEU A 56 -2.89 10.95 -2.49
CA LEU A 56 -2.23 10.65 -1.22
C LEU A 56 -2.18 11.89 -0.32
N THR A 57 -1.90 13.06 -0.88
CA THR A 57 -1.86 14.31 -0.13
C THR A 57 -3.25 14.76 0.33
N GLU A 58 -4.28 14.53 -0.49
CA GLU A 58 -5.69 14.76 -0.10
C GLU A 58 -6.15 13.78 0.99
N LEU A 59 -5.74 12.51 0.90
CA LEU A 59 -6.12 11.50 1.88
C LEU A 59 -5.47 11.75 3.25
N PHE A 60 -4.26 12.29 3.25
CA PHE A 60 -3.44 12.55 4.44
C PHE A 60 -2.94 14.00 4.53
N PRO A 61 -3.84 15.00 4.61
CA PRO A 61 -3.44 16.41 4.59
C PRO A 61 -2.58 16.82 5.79
N ASP A 62 -2.73 16.11 6.92
CA ASP A 62 -2.01 16.41 8.17
C ASP A 62 -0.82 15.46 8.41
N ALA A 63 -0.53 14.55 7.48
CA ALA A 63 0.58 13.61 7.64
C ALA A 63 1.93 14.31 7.47
N PRO A 64 2.95 13.96 8.28
CA PRO A 64 4.31 14.38 8.01
C PRO A 64 4.71 14.06 6.58
N THR A 65 5.06 15.08 5.80
CA THR A 65 5.53 14.91 4.42
C THR A 65 6.97 15.42 4.33
N ILE A 66 7.90 14.49 4.08
CA ILE A 66 9.34 14.80 4.05
C ILE A 66 9.81 14.86 2.59
N TYR A 67 10.30 16.01 2.18
CA TYR A 67 10.91 16.21 0.87
C TYR A 67 12.42 16.06 0.98
N ARG A 68 12.96 15.03 0.31
CA ARG A 68 14.38 14.68 0.35
C ARG A 68 15.10 15.22 -0.89
N PRO A 69 16.01 16.20 -0.74
CA PRO A 69 16.70 16.79 -1.90
C PRO A 69 17.85 15.94 -2.44
N GLY A 70 18.37 14.98 -1.67
CA GLY A 70 19.56 14.22 -2.01
C GLY A 70 19.55 12.73 -1.67
N PRO A 71 19.19 12.33 -0.42
CA PRO A 71 19.25 10.92 -0.04
C PRO A 71 18.37 10.02 -0.91
N ILE A 72 18.97 8.97 -1.48
CA ILE A 72 18.25 7.96 -2.27
C ILE A 72 17.35 7.14 -1.34
N SER A 73 17.92 6.58 -0.28
CA SER A 73 17.14 5.90 0.73
C SER A 73 16.46 6.91 1.66
N ALA A 74 15.17 6.72 1.90
CA ALA A 74 14.46 7.53 2.88
C ALA A 74 15.03 7.38 4.30
N TRP A 75 15.64 6.24 4.62
CA TRP A 75 16.25 6.00 5.93
C TRP A 75 17.55 6.76 6.18
N ASP A 76 18.18 7.29 5.11
CA ASP A 76 19.37 8.15 5.21
C ASP A 76 19.00 9.63 5.48
N ASP A 77 17.69 9.95 5.50
CA ASP A 77 17.19 11.26 5.86
C ASP A 77 16.77 11.29 7.34
N ALA A 78 17.42 12.15 8.12
CA ALA A 78 17.18 12.25 9.55
C ALA A 78 15.76 12.69 9.91
N GLN A 79 15.12 13.53 9.09
CA GLN A 79 13.74 13.98 9.34
C GLN A 79 12.75 12.82 9.14
N PHE A 80 12.99 11.98 8.12
CA PHE A 80 12.18 10.80 7.90
C PHE A 80 12.30 9.82 9.07
N VAL A 81 13.51 9.51 9.52
CA VAL A 81 13.75 8.62 10.68
C VAL A 81 13.09 9.17 11.94
N GLN A 82 13.25 10.46 12.23
CA GLN A 82 12.61 11.13 13.38
C GLN A 82 11.08 11.04 13.31
N ALA A 83 10.48 11.23 12.12
CA ALA A 83 9.05 11.09 11.93
C ALA A 83 8.58 9.66 12.22
N VAL A 84 9.34 8.64 11.78
CA VAL A 84 9.05 7.23 12.09
C VAL A 84 9.15 6.96 13.60
N GLU A 85 10.22 7.40 14.25
CA GLU A 85 10.45 7.23 15.70
C GLU A 85 9.36 7.91 16.53
N ALA A 86 8.92 9.10 16.12
CA ALA A 86 7.87 9.86 16.79
C ALA A 86 6.52 9.12 16.83
N THR A 87 6.27 8.17 15.93
CA THR A 87 5.07 7.33 15.97
C THR A 87 5.06 6.36 17.15
N GLY A 88 6.20 6.05 17.73
CA GLY A 88 6.37 5.04 18.78
C GLY A 88 6.10 3.60 18.32
N ARG A 89 5.85 3.38 17.03
CA ARG A 89 5.54 2.05 16.48
C ARG A 89 6.82 1.26 16.21
N LYS A 90 6.74 -0.07 16.37
CA LYS A 90 7.84 -1.01 16.08
C LYS A 90 7.59 -1.87 14.86
N LYS A 91 6.36 -1.87 14.34
CA LYS A 91 5.98 -2.52 13.08
C LYS A 91 5.79 -1.45 12.02
N LEU A 92 6.41 -1.62 10.87
CA LEU A 92 6.32 -0.70 9.74
C LEU A 92 5.70 -1.42 8.54
N ILE A 93 4.65 -0.83 7.99
CA ILE A 93 4.10 -1.20 6.69
C ILE A 93 4.68 -0.20 5.71
N MET A 94 5.48 -0.66 4.75
CA MET A 94 6.23 0.19 3.84
C MET A 94 5.88 -0.15 2.39
N SER A 95 5.71 0.88 1.58
CA SER A 95 5.68 0.77 0.12
C SER A 95 6.46 1.93 -0.50
N GLY A 96 7.03 1.74 -1.68
CA GLY A 96 7.89 2.76 -2.28
C GLY A 96 8.22 2.50 -3.74
N VAL A 97 8.30 3.54 -4.52
CA VAL A 97 8.55 3.50 -5.96
C VAL A 97 9.98 3.98 -6.22
N THR A 98 10.86 3.06 -6.62
CA THR A 98 10.63 1.66 -7.05
C THR A 98 10.97 0.67 -5.94
N THR A 99 10.47 -0.57 -6.11
CA THR A 99 10.69 -1.65 -5.14
C THR A 99 12.16 -1.93 -4.87
N ASP A 100 12.99 -1.94 -5.91
CA ASP A 100 14.41 -2.28 -5.85
C ASP A 100 15.29 -1.20 -5.19
N ILE A 101 14.79 0.02 -5.06
CA ILE A 101 15.52 1.17 -4.52
C ILE A 101 14.75 1.79 -3.35
N CYS A 102 13.65 2.50 -3.65
CA CYS A 102 12.97 3.35 -2.68
C CYS A 102 12.17 2.58 -1.63
N LEU A 103 11.80 1.32 -1.91
CA LEU A 103 11.28 0.41 -0.89
C LEU A 103 12.41 -0.39 -0.23
N MET A 104 13.20 -1.13 -1.01
CA MET A 104 14.12 -2.12 -0.48
C MET A 104 15.20 -1.52 0.43
N PHE A 105 15.82 -0.40 0.05
CA PHE A 105 16.91 0.18 0.85
C PHE A 105 16.43 0.62 2.23
N PRO A 106 15.41 1.49 2.35
CA PRO A 106 14.93 1.88 3.69
C PRO A 106 14.32 0.71 4.46
N ALA A 107 13.73 -0.30 3.80
CA ALA A 107 13.22 -1.48 4.48
C ALA A 107 14.35 -2.32 5.12
N LEU A 108 15.47 -2.51 4.41
CA LEU A 108 16.66 -3.19 4.95
C LEU A 108 17.27 -2.42 6.13
N GLN A 109 17.38 -1.10 6.03
CA GLN A 109 17.91 -0.24 7.07
C GLN A 109 16.97 -0.20 8.29
N ALA A 110 15.67 -0.09 8.10
CA ALA A 110 14.68 -0.18 9.17
C ALA A 110 14.76 -1.54 9.89
N LYS A 111 14.90 -2.63 9.13
CA LYS A 111 15.09 -3.98 9.70
C LYS A 111 16.37 -4.06 10.54
N ALA A 112 17.48 -3.51 10.07
CA ALA A 112 18.74 -3.44 10.82
C ALA A 112 18.62 -2.58 12.08
N ALA A 113 17.77 -1.55 12.06
CA ALA A 113 17.44 -0.70 13.21
C ALA A 113 16.45 -1.36 14.21
N GLY A 114 16.06 -2.62 13.97
CA GLY A 114 15.24 -3.41 14.91
C GLY A 114 13.73 -3.30 14.71
N TYR A 115 13.28 -2.74 13.60
CA TYR A 115 11.85 -2.71 13.26
C TYR A 115 11.39 -4.05 12.68
N ASP A 116 10.11 -4.35 12.89
CA ASP A 116 9.42 -5.45 12.21
C ASP A 116 8.77 -4.89 10.93
N VAL A 117 9.37 -5.22 9.78
CA VAL A 117 9.05 -4.57 8.50
C VAL A 117 8.18 -5.47 7.63
N TYR A 118 7.10 -4.88 7.12
CA TYR A 118 6.19 -5.43 6.12
C TYR A 118 6.32 -4.60 4.84
N ALA A 119 6.91 -5.18 3.81
CA ALA A 119 7.10 -4.55 2.51
C ALA A 119 5.95 -4.93 1.57
N VAL A 120 5.18 -3.93 1.14
CA VAL A 120 3.98 -4.14 0.32
C VAL A 120 4.38 -4.01 -1.15
N TYR A 121 4.68 -5.15 -1.78
CA TYR A 121 5.28 -5.18 -3.12
C TYR A 121 4.34 -4.65 -4.20
N ASP A 122 3.07 -5.02 -4.19
CA ASP A 122 2.08 -4.63 -5.20
C ASP A 122 1.59 -3.16 -5.09
N CYS A 123 2.09 -2.45 -4.06
CA CYS A 123 1.96 -1.00 -3.90
C CYS A 123 3.29 -0.27 -4.13
N SER A 124 4.30 -0.93 -4.71
CA SER A 124 5.65 -0.39 -4.87
C SER A 124 6.06 -0.28 -6.34
N GLY A 125 5.92 -1.35 -7.11
CA GLY A 125 6.21 -1.38 -8.54
C GLY A 125 7.69 -1.25 -8.91
N CYS A 126 8.07 -1.78 -10.05
CA CYS A 126 9.44 -1.80 -10.54
C CYS A 126 9.54 -1.59 -12.04
N TRP A 127 10.78 -1.48 -12.55
CA TRP A 127 11.10 -1.35 -13.96
C TRP A 127 10.72 -2.59 -14.79
N ASP A 128 10.81 -3.77 -14.16
CA ASP A 128 10.50 -5.07 -14.76
C ASP A 128 10.25 -6.11 -13.64
N GLN A 129 9.62 -7.22 -14.03
CA GLN A 129 9.24 -8.29 -13.08
C GLN A 129 10.45 -9.00 -12.45
N MET A 130 11.60 -9.09 -13.14
CA MET A 130 12.78 -9.74 -12.59
C MET A 130 13.39 -8.88 -11.48
N SER A 131 13.49 -7.57 -11.69
CA SER A 131 13.97 -6.62 -10.69
C SER A 131 13.07 -6.61 -9.46
N GLU A 132 11.76 -6.66 -9.65
CA GLU A 132 10.78 -6.80 -8.57
C GLU A 132 11.01 -8.08 -7.76
N MET A 133 11.06 -9.22 -8.44
CA MET A 133 11.24 -10.52 -7.80
C MET A 133 12.55 -10.62 -7.04
N MET A 134 13.67 -10.18 -7.63
CA MET A 134 14.98 -10.21 -6.99
C MET A 134 15.04 -9.31 -5.75
N SER A 135 14.39 -8.16 -5.79
CA SER A 135 14.29 -7.24 -4.65
C SER A 135 13.46 -7.84 -3.51
N CYS A 136 12.32 -8.45 -3.84
CA CYS A 136 11.49 -9.17 -2.89
C CYS A 136 12.26 -10.33 -2.24
N MET A 137 13.01 -11.13 -3.02
CA MET A 137 13.83 -12.22 -2.49
C MET A 137 14.90 -11.70 -1.53
N ARG A 138 15.58 -10.59 -1.87
CA ARG A 138 16.58 -9.97 -0.99
C ARG A 138 15.98 -9.49 0.32
N MET A 139 14.79 -8.89 0.28
CA MET A 139 14.06 -8.47 1.47
C MET A 139 13.66 -9.67 2.36
N VAL A 140 13.16 -10.75 1.75
CA VAL A 140 12.83 -12.00 2.48
C VAL A 140 14.05 -12.60 3.13
N GLN A 141 15.21 -12.68 2.45
CA GLN A 141 16.46 -13.16 3.01
C GLN A 141 16.91 -12.34 4.23
N ALA A 142 16.60 -11.04 4.26
CA ALA A 142 16.88 -10.16 5.40
C ALA A 142 15.84 -10.29 6.54
N GLY A 143 14.84 -11.16 6.41
CA GLY A 143 13.78 -11.36 7.39
C GLY A 143 12.71 -10.28 7.36
N ILE A 144 12.53 -9.60 6.24
CA ILE A 144 11.43 -8.69 5.97
C ILE A 144 10.24 -9.49 5.44
N LYS A 145 9.04 -9.17 5.89
CA LYS A 145 7.80 -9.79 5.44
C LYS A 145 7.31 -9.08 4.17
N VAL A 146 7.44 -9.75 3.04
CA VAL A 146 6.91 -9.26 1.77
C VAL A 146 5.46 -9.69 1.64
N VAL A 147 4.56 -8.74 1.44
CA VAL A 147 3.10 -8.93 1.47
C VAL A 147 2.44 -8.10 0.38
N ASN A 148 1.18 -8.40 0.06
CA ASN A 148 0.33 -7.56 -0.77
C ASN A 148 -0.62 -6.69 0.08
N TRP A 149 -1.20 -5.65 -0.53
CA TRP A 149 -2.10 -4.74 0.18
C TRP A 149 -3.34 -5.45 0.76
N ALA A 150 -3.89 -6.42 0.03
CA ALA A 150 -5.09 -7.13 0.48
C ALA A 150 -4.83 -7.98 1.73
N ALA A 151 -3.66 -8.62 1.80
CA ALA A 151 -3.23 -9.37 2.99
C ALA A 151 -3.03 -8.41 4.19
N VAL A 152 -2.40 -7.25 3.98
CA VAL A 152 -2.27 -6.21 5.02
C VAL A 152 -3.64 -5.76 5.52
N THR A 153 -4.57 -5.47 4.60
CA THR A 153 -5.92 -5.03 4.94
C THR A 153 -6.68 -6.09 5.75
N ALA A 154 -6.58 -7.36 5.33
CA ALA A 154 -7.20 -8.48 6.03
C ALA A 154 -6.59 -8.72 7.42
N ASP A 155 -5.26 -8.62 7.55
CA ASP A 155 -4.55 -8.79 8.84
C ASP A 155 -4.92 -7.69 9.84
N LEU A 156 -5.04 -6.44 9.39
CA LEU A 156 -5.47 -5.32 10.22
C LEU A 156 -6.93 -5.47 10.66
N GLN A 157 -7.83 -5.87 9.76
CA GLN A 157 -9.23 -6.13 10.10
C GLN A 157 -9.36 -7.32 11.04
N ALA A 158 -8.68 -8.41 10.76
CA ALA A 158 -8.57 -9.65 11.53
C ALA A 158 -9.92 -10.32 11.91
N ASP A 159 -10.96 -9.55 12.16
CA ASP A 159 -12.30 -10.03 12.56
C ASP A 159 -13.39 -9.08 12.04
N TRP A 160 -14.29 -9.59 11.21
CA TRP A 160 -15.40 -8.83 10.64
C TRP A 160 -16.42 -8.32 11.67
N ARG A 161 -16.37 -8.82 12.91
CA ARG A 161 -17.20 -8.35 14.03
C ARG A 161 -16.70 -7.02 14.63
N LYS A 162 -15.49 -6.57 14.26
CA LYS A 162 -14.99 -5.22 14.57
C LYS A 162 -15.74 -4.18 13.74
N SER A 163 -16.92 -3.78 14.24
CA SER A 163 -17.87 -2.94 13.49
C SER A 163 -17.33 -1.57 13.14
N GLU A 164 -16.38 -1.04 13.90
CA GLU A 164 -15.76 0.28 13.70
C GLU A 164 -14.93 0.39 12.42
N THR A 165 -14.39 -0.72 11.93
CA THR A 165 -13.55 -0.75 10.72
C THR A 165 -14.11 -1.61 9.60
N ALA A 166 -15.01 -2.56 9.92
CA ALA A 166 -15.51 -3.56 8.97
C ALA A 166 -16.16 -2.96 7.71
N ALA A 167 -17.02 -1.94 7.87
CA ALA A 167 -17.69 -1.32 6.74
C ALA A 167 -16.70 -0.61 5.79
N GLY A 168 -15.76 0.14 6.34
CA GLY A 168 -14.72 0.81 5.55
C GLY A 168 -13.79 -0.19 4.87
N THR A 169 -13.41 -1.27 5.56
CA THR A 169 -12.58 -2.34 5.00
C THR A 169 -13.28 -3.07 3.84
N LEU A 170 -14.57 -3.37 3.98
CA LEU A 170 -15.37 -3.95 2.88
C LEU A 170 -15.44 -3.02 1.68
N GLU A 171 -15.61 -1.72 1.91
CA GLU A 171 -15.63 -0.73 0.83
C GLU A 171 -14.28 -0.69 0.07
N VAL A 172 -13.16 -0.76 0.77
CA VAL A 172 -11.83 -0.87 0.13
C VAL A 172 -11.75 -2.12 -0.75
N PHE A 173 -12.18 -3.26 -0.27
CA PHE A 173 -12.20 -4.49 -1.08
C PHE A 173 -13.12 -4.37 -2.29
N HIS A 174 -14.32 -3.78 -2.14
CA HIS A 174 -15.24 -3.57 -3.26
C HIS A 174 -14.67 -2.65 -4.33
N GLN A 175 -13.97 -1.58 -3.94
CA GLN A 175 -13.41 -0.61 -4.88
C GLN A 175 -12.14 -1.12 -5.58
N HIS A 176 -11.31 -1.89 -4.89
CA HIS A 176 -9.95 -2.21 -5.33
C HIS A 176 -9.72 -3.69 -5.64
N LEU A 177 -10.67 -4.59 -5.34
CA LEU A 177 -10.70 -5.98 -5.77
C LEU A 177 -11.93 -6.23 -6.64
N PRO A 178 -11.83 -6.09 -7.97
CA PRO A 178 -12.98 -6.24 -8.86
C PRO A 178 -13.73 -7.56 -8.69
N PHE A 179 -13.01 -8.65 -8.50
CA PHE A 179 -13.59 -9.97 -8.27
C PHE A 179 -14.46 -10.02 -7.00
N TYR A 180 -14.03 -9.34 -5.93
CA TYR A 180 -14.77 -9.29 -4.66
C TYR A 180 -16.10 -8.53 -4.80
N ASN A 181 -16.08 -7.45 -5.57
CA ASN A 181 -17.30 -6.71 -5.93
C ASN A 181 -18.28 -7.58 -6.74
N PHE A 182 -17.79 -8.32 -7.75
CA PHE A 182 -18.61 -9.26 -8.51
C PHE A 182 -19.21 -10.37 -7.62
N LEU A 183 -18.42 -10.93 -6.71
CA LEU A 183 -18.88 -11.96 -5.77
C LEU A 183 -20.00 -11.43 -4.86
N SER A 184 -19.85 -10.26 -4.29
CA SER A 184 -20.85 -9.61 -3.45
C SER A 184 -22.13 -9.30 -4.22
N ASN A 185 -22.01 -8.77 -5.43
CA ASN A 185 -23.15 -8.48 -6.30
C ASN A 185 -23.90 -9.76 -6.70
N SER A 186 -23.17 -10.83 -7.04
CA SER A 186 -23.76 -12.15 -7.33
C SER A 186 -24.52 -12.71 -6.13
N GLN A 187 -23.94 -12.64 -4.93
CA GLN A 187 -24.63 -13.10 -3.71
C GLN A 187 -25.88 -12.26 -3.42
N ASN A 188 -25.83 -10.95 -3.59
CA ASN A 188 -26.97 -10.07 -3.38
C ASN A 188 -28.08 -10.35 -4.40
N ALA A 189 -27.74 -10.59 -5.67
CA ALA A 189 -28.70 -10.95 -6.70
C ALA A 189 -29.42 -12.27 -6.35
N VAL A 190 -28.70 -13.28 -5.85
CA VAL A 190 -29.29 -14.55 -5.41
C VAL A 190 -30.23 -14.33 -4.21
N LYS A 191 -29.82 -13.54 -3.21
CA LYS A 191 -30.64 -13.24 -2.02
C LYS A 191 -31.92 -12.46 -2.35
N ASN A 192 -31.83 -11.53 -3.29
CA ASN A 192 -32.94 -10.63 -3.67
C ASN A 192 -33.83 -11.23 -4.76
N GLY A 193 -33.47 -12.42 -5.29
CA GLY A 193 -34.11 -13.03 -6.46
C GLY A 193 -33.66 -12.38 -7.77
N ILE A 194 -33.47 -13.18 -8.80
CA ILE A 194 -33.15 -12.69 -10.15
C ILE A 194 -34.47 -12.39 -10.84
N PRO A 195 -34.75 -11.15 -11.24
CA PRO A 195 -35.99 -10.82 -11.92
C PRO A 195 -36.21 -11.70 -13.16
N GLY A 196 -37.35 -12.38 -13.23
CA GLY A 196 -37.71 -13.26 -14.34
C GLY A 196 -37.19 -14.71 -14.25
N LEU A 197 -36.44 -15.07 -13.20
CA LEU A 197 -36.05 -16.44 -12.93
C LEU A 197 -36.97 -17.07 -11.87
N ASN A 198 -37.85 -17.98 -12.30
CA ASN A 198 -38.54 -18.89 -11.39
C ASN A 198 -37.56 -19.97 -10.94
N THR A 199 -36.73 -19.68 -9.95
CA THR A 199 -35.87 -20.68 -9.34
C THR A 199 -36.70 -21.58 -8.38
N PRO A 200 -36.72 -22.89 -8.53
CA PRO A 200 -37.25 -23.78 -7.50
C PRO A 200 -36.47 -23.52 -6.19
N LYS A 201 -37.18 -23.30 -5.09
CA LYS A 201 -36.54 -23.27 -3.76
C LYS A 201 -35.89 -24.62 -3.54
N ILE A 202 -34.56 -24.68 -3.53
CA ILE A 202 -33.81 -25.86 -3.05
C ILE A 202 -34.08 -25.88 -1.53
N GLN A 203 -34.80 -26.90 -1.11
CA GLN A 203 -35.07 -27.21 0.30
C GLN A 203 -33.80 -27.75 0.98
#